data_2e501e4a13eba5ad23ee728dad303878
#
_entry.id   2e501e4a13eba5ad23ee728dad303878
#
_cell.length_a   1.000
_cell.length_b   1.000
_cell.length_c   1.000
_cell.angle_alpha   90.00
_cell.angle_beta   90.00
_cell.angle_gamma   90.00
#
_symmetry.space_group_name_H-M   'P 1'
#
loop_
_entity.id
_entity.type
_entity.pdbx_description
1 polymer ?
#
loop_
_entity_poly.entity_id
_entity_poly.type
_entity_poly.pdbx_seq_one_letter_code
_entity_poly.pdbx_strand_id
1 'polypeptide(L)'
;ARRLQDPLAELVKIEPKAIGVGQYQHDVNQRELARSLDAVVEDCVNAVGVDANTASVALLARVSGLNATLARNIVDYRDANGPFPSREHLRKVPRLGDKTFEQAAGFLRINNGENPLDRSSVHPEAYPVVERMLAKINKHVGEVLGNREALRGLSPSEFVDDRFGLPTVRDILLELEKPGRDPRPEFKTATFREGVEKVSDLTPGMVLEGVVTNVAAFGAFVDVGVHQDGLVHVSAMSTKFIKDPHEVVKAGQIVKVKVLEVDVKRQRIALTMRLADEFGAAAAPRGGSGAQQDRGGPGRSGGGGRGAQQPRSREPETGGAMAAAFAKLKQK
;
A
#
# COMPACT_ATOMS: atom_id res chain seq x y z
N ALA A 1 -13.70 -18.01 4.08
CA ALA A 1 -14.81 -17.17 3.61
C ALA A 1 -14.70 -15.74 4.16
N ARG A 2 -14.68 -15.52 5.50
CA ARG A 2 -14.66 -14.16 6.10
C ARG A 2 -13.47 -13.31 5.66
N ARG A 3 -12.26 -13.89 5.53
CA ARG A 3 -11.06 -13.18 5.04
C ARG A 3 -11.19 -12.66 3.61
N LEU A 4 -12.06 -13.26 2.81
CA LEU A 4 -12.32 -12.82 1.46
C LEU A 4 -13.36 -11.69 1.42
N GLN A 5 -14.35 -11.74 2.32
CA GLN A 5 -15.40 -10.73 2.40
C GLN A 5 -14.89 -9.42 3.00
N ASP A 6 -14.19 -9.50 4.13
CA ASP A 6 -13.55 -8.37 4.81
C ASP A 6 -12.19 -8.79 5.38
N PRO A 7 -11.14 -8.65 4.57
CA PRO A 7 -9.79 -9.03 4.99
C PRO A 7 -9.30 -8.22 6.18
N LEU A 8 -9.68 -6.94 6.31
CA LEU A 8 -9.24 -6.08 7.41
C LEU A 8 -9.81 -6.55 8.75
N ALA A 9 -11.10 -6.89 8.80
CA ALA A 9 -11.77 -7.36 10.02
C ALA A 9 -11.17 -8.67 10.56
N GLU A 10 -10.58 -9.50 9.71
CA GLU A 10 -9.93 -10.73 10.11
C GLU A 10 -8.42 -10.51 10.37
N LEU A 11 -7.77 -9.61 9.61
CA LEU A 11 -6.34 -9.33 9.75
C LEU A 11 -6.00 -8.69 11.10
N VAL A 12 -6.85 -7.80 11.60
CA VAL A 12 -6.66 -7.13 12.91
C VAL A 12 -6.64 -8.08 14.10
N LYS A 13 -7.06 -9.33 13.93
CA LYS A 13 -7.00 -10.39 14.95
C LYS A 13 -5.62 -11.03 15.06
N ILE A 14 -4.74 -10.79 14.10
CA ILE A 14 -3.38 -11.33 14.04
C ILE A 14 -2.42 -10.23 14.48
N GLU A 15 -1.44 -10.57 15.31
CA GLU A 15 -0.39 -9.63 15.68
C GLU A 15 0.38 -9.20 14.41
N PRO A 16 0.52 -7.88 14.12
CA PRO A 16 1.12 -7.41 12.88
C PRO A 16 2.53 -7.95 12.61
N LYS A 17 3.34 -8.14 13.65
CA LYS A 17 4.68 -8.74 13.53
C LYS A 17 4.67 -10.18 13.01
N ALA A 18 3.61 -10.94 13.29
CA ALA A 18 3.49 -12.33 12.86
C ALA A 18 3.24 -12.47 11.36
N ILE A 19 2.84 -11.40 10.68
CA ILE A 19 2.58 -11.38 9.23
C ILE A 19 3.89 -11.31 8.44
N GLY A 20 4.95 -10.76 9.04
CA GLY A 20 6.22 -10.52 8.36
C GLY A 20 6.20 -9.20 7.60
N VAL A 21 6.77 -8.15 8.19
CA VAL A 21 6.75 -6.79 7.63
C VAL A 21 8.04 -6.42 6.88
N GLY A 22 9.06 -7.26 6.97
CA GLY A 22 10.31 -7.05 6.25
C GLY A 22 11.37 -8.07 6.61
N GLN A 23 12.34 -8.24 5.71
CA GLN A 23 13.44 -9.19 5.87
C GLN A 23 14.25 -8.93 7.16
N TYR A 24 14.44 -7.66 7.52
CA TYR A 24 15.26 -7.23 8.65
C TYR A 24 14.42 -6.83 9.87
N GLN A 25 13.18 -7.30 9.98
CA GLN A 25 12.31 -6.95 11.12
C GLN A 25 12.90 -7.35 12.49
N HIS A 26 13.77 -8.35 12.53
CA HIS A 26 14.41 -8.82 13.78
C HIS A 26 15.60 -7.96 14.20
N ASP A 27 16.16 -7.16 13.29
CA ASP A 27 17.34 -6.32 13.54
C ASP A 27 16.99 -4.94 14.09
N VAL A 28 15.70 -4.58 14.10
CA VAL A 28 15.20 -3.31 14.62
C VAL A 28 14.68 -3.42 16.05
N ASN A 29 14.51 -2.29 16.73
CA ASN A 29 13.93 -2.25 18.07
C ASN A 29 12.48 -2.78 18.05
N GLN A 30 12.26 -3.91 18.71
CA GLN A 30 10.97 -4.62 18.68
C GLN A 30 9.81 -3.85 19.32
N ARG A 31 10.08 -2.97 20.30
CA ARG A 31 9.05 -2.13 20.93
C ARG A 31 8.60 -0.99 20.00
N GLU A 32 9.56 -0.37 19.34
CA GLU A 32 9.28 0.70 18.36
C GLU A 32 8.58 0.14 17.13
N LEU A 33 9.02 -1.02 16.64
CA LEU A 33 8.36 -1.73 15.56
C LEU A 33 6.89 -2.03 15.91
N ALA A 34 6.62 -2.59 17.09
CA ALA A 34 5.27 -2.88 17.54
C ALA A 34 4.39 -1.60 17.56
N ARG A 35 4.91 -0.51 18.17
CA ARG A 35 4.20 0.76 18.23
C ARG A 35 3.88 1.33 16.84
N SER A 36 4.86 1.31 15.94
CA SER A 36 4.68 1.81 14.58
C SER A 36 3.66 0.99 13.80
N LEU A 37 3.69 -0.35 13.96
CA LEU A 37 2.72 -1.23 13.32
C LEU A 37 1.31 -1.05 13.89
N ASP A 38 1.17 -0.90 15.20
CA ASP A 38 -0.12 -0.63 15.83
C ASP A 38 -0.71 0.70 15.33
N ALA A 39 0.12 1.77 15.22
CA ALA A 39 -0.30 3.04 14.67
C ALA A 39 -0.77 2.92 13.21
N VAL A 40 -0.03 2.21 12.36
CA VAL A 40 -0.42 1.98 10.95
C VAL A 40 -1.73 1.21 10.86
N VAL A 41 -1.93 0.19 11.70
CA VAL A 41 -3.20 -0.57 11.73
C VAL A 41 -4.36 0.34 12.16
N GLU A 42 -4.17 1.17 13.18
CA GLU A 42 -5.16 2.14 13.64
C GLU A 42 -5.53 3.12 12.51
N ASP A 43 -4.52 3.72 11.86
CA ASP A 43 -4.71 4.64 10.73
C ASP A 43 -5.49 3.98 9.58
N CYS A 44 -5.14 2.75 9.22
CA CYS A 44 -5.83 2.00 8.17
C CYS A 44 -7.29 1.70 8.54
N VAL A 45 -7.56 1.30 9.78
CA VAL A 45 -8.92 1.01 10.26
C VAL A 45 -9.77 2.29 10.27
N ASN A 46 -9.21 3.40 10.76
CA ASN A 46 -9.88 4.69 10.80
C ASN A 46 -10.17 5.23 9.39
N ALA A 47 -9.22 5.10 8.46
CA ALA A 47 -9.41 5.53 7.07
C ALA A 47 -10.54 4.77 6.35
N VAL A 48 -10.67 3.47 6.60
CA VAL A 48 -11.77 2.65 6.05
C VAL A 48 -13.10 2.97 6.73
N GLY A 49 -13.07 3.22 8.05
CA GLY A 49 -14.24 3.32 8.90
C GLY A 49 -14.84 1.95 9.26
N VAL A 50 -15.53 1.89 10.38
CA VAL A 50 -16.00 0.64 10.97
C VAL A 50 -17.51 0.70 11.21
N ASP A 51 -18.25 -0.27 10.68
CA ASP A 51 -19.68 -0.39 10.96
C ASP A 51 -19.91 -0.92 12.39
N ALA A 52 -20.49 -0.08 13.27
CA ALA A 52 -20.72 -0.42 14.67
C ALA A 52 -21.69 -1.59 14.84
N ASN A 53 -22.59 -1.82 13.87
CA ASN A 53 -23.59 -2.88 13.92
C ASN A 53 -23.05 -4.26 13.55
N THR A 54 -21.95 -4.32 12.77
CA THR A 54 -21.43 -5.60 12.26
C THR A 54 -20.03 -5.95 12.77
N ALA A 55 -19.29 -4.94 13.22
CA ALA A 55 -17.89 -5.11 13.61
C ALA A 55 -17.69 -6.01 14.83
N SER A 56 -16.57 -6.72 14.85
CA SER A 56 -16.11 -7.51 15.99
C SER A 56 -15.43 -6.62 17.05
N VAL A 57 -15.36 -7.13 18.29
CA VAL A 57 -14.63 -6.46 19.38
C VAL A 57 -13.20 -6.12 18.97
N ALA A 58 -12.52 -7.04 18.27
CA ALA A 58 -11.13 -6.85 17.82
C ALA A 58 -10.98 -5.70 16.82
N LEU A 59 -11.95 -5.52 15.92
CA LEU A 59 -11.95 -4.43 14.94
C LEU A 59 -12.29 -3.10 15.62
N LEU A 60 -13.34 -3.07 16.45
CA LEU A 60 -13.73 -1.88 17.20
C LEU A 60 -12.63 -1.36 18.13
N ALA A 61 -11.84 -2.27 18.75
CA ALA A 61 -10.72 -1.88 19.61
C ALA A 61 -9.56 -1.20 18.88
N ARG A 62 -9.57 -1.20 17.53
CA ARG A 62 -8.59 -0.50 16.67
C ARG A 62 -9.08 0.88 16.22
N VAL A 63 -10.31 1.26 16.58
CA VAL A 63 -10.84 2.59 16.29
C VAL A 63 -10.28 3.59 17.30
N SER A 64 -9.79 4.72 16.81
CA SER A 64 -9.30 5.82 17.66
C SER A 64 -10.33 6.23 18.71
N GLY A 65 -9.87 6.39 19.94
CA GLY A 65 -10.73 6.70 21.09
C GLY A 65 -11.38 5.48 21.74
N LEU A 66 -11.38 4.32 21.12
CA LEU A 66 -11.90 3.09 21.71
C LEU A 66 -10.78 2.22 22.29
N ASN A 67 -11.10 1.49 23.34
CA ASN A 67 -10.25 0.44 23.89
C ASN A 67 -11.02 -0.89 23.90
N ALA A 68 -10.35 -1.99 24.27
CA ALA A 68 -10.97 -3.31 24.28
C ALA A 68 -12.20 -3.42 25.17
N THR A 69 -12.26 -2.67 26.27
CA THR A 69 -13.43 -2.63 27.18
C THR A 69 -14.61 -1.92 26.51
N LEU A 70 -14.38 -0.75 25.93
CA LEU A 70 -15.42 -0.01 25.23
C LEU A 70 -15.92 -0.76 24.00
N ALA A 71 -15.02 -1.35 23.23
CA ALA A 71 -15.36 -2.20 22.10
C ALA A 71 -16.27 -3.36 22.50
N ARG A 72 -15.99 -3.99 23.64
CA ARG A 72 -16.86 -5.04 24.19
C ARG A 72 -18.21 -4.49 24.61
N ASN A 73 -18.24 -3.36 25.33
CA ASN A 73 -19.48 -2.73 25.75
C ASN A 73 -20.38 -2.36 24.56
N ILE A 74 -19.81 -1.92 23.43
CA ILE A 74 -20.56 -1.65 22.19
C ILE A 74 -21.23 -2.93 21.68
N VAL A 75 -20.46 -4.03 21.62
CA VAL A 75 -20.99 -5.32 21.14
C VAL A 75 -22.06 -5.85 22.10
N ASP A 76 -21.79 -5.86 23.41
CA ASP A 76 -22.74 -6.34 24.43
C ASP A 76 -24.03 -5.52 24.41
N TYR A 77 -23.93 -4.19 24.27
CA TYR A 77 -25.09 -3.31 24.14
C TYR A 77 -25.92 -3.62 22.90
N ARG A 78 -25.27 -3.78 21.75
CA ARG A 78 -25.91 -4.14 20.48
C ARG A 78 -26.61 -5.49 20.56
N ASP A 79 -25.96 -6.48 21.18
CA ASP A 79 -26.50 -7.83 21.31
C ASP A 79 -27.71 -7.88 22.26
N ALA A 80 -27.75 -6.99 23.26
CA ALA A 80 -28.85 -6.89 24.21
C ALA A 80 -30.05 -6.03 23.72
N ASN A 81 -29.76 -4.94 22.97
CA ASN A 81 -30.78 -3.93 22.61
C ASN A 81 -31.09 -3.88 21.11
N GLY A 82 -30.43 -4.68 20.31
CA GLY A 82 -30.50 -4.62 18.85
C GLY A 82 -29.55 -3.63 18.21
N PRO A 83 -29.53 -3.53 16.87
CA PRO A 83 -28.65 -2.66 16.14
C PRO A 83 -28.86 -1.18 16.48
N PHE A 84 -27.77 -0.41 16.44
CA PHE A 84 -27.84 1.04 16.64
C PHE A 84 -28.58 1.69 15.46
N PRO A 85 -29.63 2.48 15.72
CA PRO A 85 -30.38 3.18 14.67
C PRO A 85 -29.64 4.45 14.18
N SER A 86 -28.76 5.02 15.00
CA SER A 86 -27.95 6.20 14.64
C SER A 86 -26.66 6.25 15.45
N ARG A 87 -25.68 7.08 15.00
CA ARG A 87 -24.43 7.33 15.74
C ARG A 87 -24.71 7.88 17.14
N GLU A 88 -25.70 8.75 17.31
CA GLU A 88 -26.05 9.32 18.60
C GLU A 88 -26.46 8.24 19.63
N HIS A 89 -27.01 7.12 19.19
CA HIS A 89 -27.36 6.01 20.10
C HIS A 89 -26.13 5.34 20.72
N LEU A 90 -24.94 5.50 20.15
CA LEU A 90 -23.68 5.02 20.76
C LEU A 90 -23.41 5.67 22.13
N ARG A 91 -23.92 6.88 22.39
CA ARG A 91 -23.81 7.54 23.69
C ARG A 91 -24.54 6.78 24.83
N LYS A 92 -25.46 5.87 24.50
CA LYS A 92 -26.13 5.01 25.46
C LYS A 92 -25.29 3.83 25.92
N VAL A 93 -24.17 3.57 25.26
CA VAL A 93 -23.26 2.48 25.63
C VAL A 93 -22.57 2.80 26.97
N PRO A 94 -22.54 1.86 27.92
CA PRO A 94 -21.93 2.09 29.22
C PRO A 94 -20.42 2.47 29.07
N ARG A 95 -20.00 3.51 29.78
CA ARG A 95 -18.63 4.07 29.78
C ARG A 95 -18.21 4.77 28.48
N LEU A 96 -19.06 4.88 27.49
CA LEU A 96 -18.79 5.66 26.29
C LEU A 96 -19.24 7.09 26.56
N GLY A 97 -18.36 7.90 27.17
CA GLY A 97 -18.63 9.30 27.48
C GLY A 97 -18.51 10.22 26.26
N ASP A 98 -18.93 11.49 26.41
CA ASP A 98 -18.95 12.47 25.32
C ASP A 98 -17.60 12.64 24.62
N LYS A 99 -16.52 12.76 25.37
CA LYS A 99 -15.16 12.90 24.78
C LYS A 99 -14.77 11.71 23.93
N THR A 100 -15.10 10.50 24.38
CA THR A 100 -14.82 9.26 23.64
C THR A 100 -15.68 9.18 22.40
N PHE A 101 -16.94 9.57 22.52
CA PHE A 101 -17.85 9.64 21.37
C PHE A 101 -17.32 10.60 20.30
N GLU A 102 -16.93 11.81 20.67
CA GLU A 102 -16.36 12.81 19.77
C GLU A 102 -15.10 12.29 19.06
N GLN A 103 -14.23 11.55 19.76
CA GLN A 103 -13.04 10.98 19.15
C GLN A 103 -13.34 9.84 18.17
N ALA A 104 -14.32 9.01 18.46
CA ALA A 104 -14.61 7.79 17.69
C ALA A 104 -15.66 7.97 16.60
N ALA A 105 -16.58 8.94 16.74
CA ALA A 105 -17.79 9.06 15.94
C ALA A 105 -17.53 9.24 14.43
N GLY A 106 -16.45 9.92 14.05
CA GLY A 106 -16.05 10.07 12.65
C GLY A 106 -15.65 8.77 11.96
N PHE A 107 -15.18 7.79 12.74
CA PHE A 107 -14.68 6.50 12.25
C PHE A 107 -15.72 5.38 12.38
N LEU A 108 -16.76 5.59 13.21
CA LEU A 108 -17.86 4.64 13.36
C LEU A 108 -18.98 4.96 12.38
N ARG A 109 -19.46 3.97 11.69
CA ARG A 109 -20.53 4.08 10.69
C ARG A 109 -21.74 3.27 11.08
N ILE A 110 -22.93 3.72 10.64
CA ILE A 110 -24.20 2.99 10.75
C ILE A 110 -24.78 2.91 9.33
N ASN A 111 -24.58 1.79 8.66
CA ASN A 111 -24.92 1.66 7.23
C ASN A 111 -26.43 1.69 6.96
N ASN A 112 -27.26 1.15 7.88
CA ASN A 112 -28.70 1.04 7.74
C ASN A 112 -29.42 1.83 8.83
N GLY A 113 -28.89 3.00 9.20
CA GLY A 113 -29.44 3.87 10.23
C GLY A 113 -30.53 4.81 9.72
N GLU A 114 -31.16 5.51 10.67
CA GLU A 114 -32.21 6.51 10.41
C GLU A 114 -31.64 7.74 9.70
N ASN A 115 -30.40 8.15 10.04
CA ASN A 115 -29.72 9.27 9.40
C ASN A 115 -28.75 8.78 8.31
N PRO A 116 -29.00 9.11 7.03
CA PRO A 116 -28.13 8.70 5.94
C PRO A 116 -26.68 9.23 6.07
N LEU A 117 -26.44 10.33 6.79
CA LEU A 117 -25.10 10.85 7.06
C LEU A 117 -24.28 9.93 7.95
N ASP A 118 -24.91 9.10 8.78
CA ASP A 118 -24.22 8.15 9.65
C ASP A 118 -23.48 7.06 8.88
N ARG A 119 -23.75 6.90 7.59
CA ARG A 119 -23.05 6.02 6.67
C ARG A 119 -21.76 6.63 6.12
N SER A 120 -21.64 7.95 6.16
CA SER A 120 -20.51 8.70 5.63
C SER A 120 -19.37 8.85 6.64
N SER A 121 -18.22 9.37 6.23
CA SER A 121 -17.13 9.76 7.13
C SER A 121 -17.30 11.16 7.72
N VAL A 122 -18.37 11.87 7.37
CA VAL A 122 -18.66 13.20 7.93
C VAL A 122 -18.88 13.06 9.44
N HIS A 123 -18.11 13.82 10.20
CA HIS A 123 -18.23 13.84 11.66
C HIS A 123 -19.58 14.44 12.09
N PRO A 124 -20.27 13.92 13.14
CA PRO A 124 -21.56 14.46 13.58
C PRO A 124 -21.54 15.96 13.90
N GLU A 125 -20.44 16.50 14.41
CA GLU A 125 -20.28 17.94 14.63
C GLU A 125 -20.41 18.78 13.36
N ALA A 126 -20.12 18.21 12.20
CA ALA A 126 -20.20 18.89 10.91
C ALA A 126 -21.56 18.75 10.23
N TYR A 127 -22.51 18.01 10.82
CA TYR A 127 -23.88 17.89 10.27
C TYR A 127 -24.55 19.24 10.03
N PRO A 128 -24.45 20.25 10.93
CA PRO A 128 -25.01 21.57 10.68
C PRO A 128 -24.47 22.24 9.41
N VAL A 129 -23.21 21.97 9.03
CA VAL A 129 -22.63 22.46 7.77
C VAL A 129 -23.33 21.79 6.58
N VAL A 130 -23.52 20.48 6.66
CA VAL A 130 -24.25 19.74 5.61
C VAL A 130 -25.69 20.22 5.50
N GLU A 131 -26.37 20.45 6.60
CA GLU A 131 -27.74 20.99 6.60
C GLU A 131 -27.82 22.37 5.92
N ARG A 132 -26.87 23.27 6.16
CA ARG A 132 -26.76 24.54 5.43
C ARG A 132 -26.57 24.35 3.92
N MET A 133 -25.75 23.35 3.52
CA MET A 133 -25.55 23.01 2.11
C MET A 133 -26.87 22.51 1.48
N LEU A 134 -27.55 21.60 2.16
CA LEU A 134 -28.83 21.03 1.71
C LEU A 134 -29.93 22.10 1.59
N ALA A 135 -30.02 22.99 2.58
CA ALA A 135 -30.98 24.10 2.56
C ALA A 135 -30.75 25.04 1.37
N LYS A 136 -29.49 25.32 1.02
CA LYS A 136 -29.15 26.16 -0.13
C LYS A 136 -29.63 25.57 -1.48
N ILE A 137 -29.50 24.24 -1.63
CA ILE A 137 -29.92 23.57 -2.87
C ILE A 137 -31.36 23.06 -2.82
N ASN A 138 -32.04 23.25 -1.67
CA ASN A 138 -33.41 22.80 -1.41
C ASN A 138 -33.61 21.31 -1.74
N LYS A 139 -32.71 20.47 -1.21
CA LYS A 139 -32.74 19.01 -1.39
C LYS A 139 -32.59 18.28 -0.07
N HIS A 140 -33.07 17.02 -0.04
CA HIS A 140 -32.87 16.13 1.09
C HIS A 140 -31.53 15.38 1.01
N VAL A 141 -30.98 15.00 2.16
CA VAL A 141 -29.70 14.31 2.26
C VAL A 141 -29.62 13.05 1.39
N GLY A 142 -30.69 12.27 1.33
CA GLY A 142 -30.75 11.05 0.52
C GLY A 142 -30.65 11.27 -0.99
N GLU A 143 -31.01 12.46 -1.48
CA GLU A 143 -30.94 12.83 -2.91
C GLU A 143 -29.53 13.35 -3.31
N VAL A 144 -28.77 13.78 -2.30
CA VAL A 144 -27.48 14.44 -2.50
C VAL A 144 -26.32 13.46 -2.30
N LEU A 145 -26.49 12.48 -1.39
CA LEU A 145 -25.48 11.46 -1.15
C LEU A 145 -25.22 10.62 -2.40
N GLY A 146 -23.98 10.69 -2.92
CA GLY A 146 -23.55 10.00 -4.14
C GLY A 146 -23.95 10.71 -5.43
N ASN A 147 -24.55 11.90 -5.36
CA ASN A 147 -24.98 12.65 -6.54
C ASN A 147 -24.10 13.89 -6.77
N ARG A 148 -23.08 13.69 -7.60
CA ARG A 148 -22.12 14.74 -7.97
C ARG A 148 -22.78 15.95 -8.63
N GLU A 149 -23.82 15.73 -9.42
CA GLU A 149 -24.49 16.82 -10.13
C GLU A 149 -25.25 17.75 -9.19
N ALA A 150 -25.85 17.19 -8.13
CA ALA A 150 -26.53 17.97 -7.11
C ALA A 150 -25.59 18.91 -6.35
N LEU A 151 -24.31 18.55 -6.25
CA LEU A 151 -23.28 19.29 -5.50
C LEU A 151 -22.50 20.30 -6.34
N ARG A 152 -22.60 20.24 -7.68
CA ARG A 152 -21.80 21.08 -8.60
C ARG A 152 -21.96 22.58 -8.42
N GLY A 153 -23.09 23.02 -7.87
CA GLY A 153 -23.38 24.46 -7.67
C GLY A 153 -22.89 25.02 -6.33
N LEU A 154 -22.31 24.18 -5.46
CA LEU A 154 -21.89 24.60 -4.13
C LEU A 154 -20.42 25.04 -4.15
N SER A 155 -20.17 26.30 -3.73
CA SER A 155 -18.81 26.78 -3.50
C SER A 155 -18.38 26.49 -2.06
N PRO A 156 -17.26 25.75 -1.82
CA PRO A 156 -16.81 25.44 -0.46
C PRO A 156 -16.61 26.67 0.43
N SER A 157 -16.18 27.77 -0.16
CA SER A 157 -15.90 29.02 0.59
C SER A 157 -17.12 29.66 1.25
N GLU A 158 -18.34 29.35 0.78
CA GLU A 158 -19.58 29.89 1.34
C GLU A 158 -20.01 29.23 2.65
N PHE A 159 -19.47 28.07 2.96
CA PHE A 159 -19.84 27.28 4.15
C PHE A 159 -18.73 27.26 5.20
N VAL A 160 -17.66 28.02 4.97
CA VAL A 160 -16.58 28.22 5.94
C VAL A 160 -17.12 29.07 7.09
N ASP A 161 -16.80 28.66 8.32
CA ASP A 161 -17.09 29.41 9.53
C ASP A 161 -15.92 29.31 10.54
N ASP A 162 -16.09 29.88 11.73
CA ASP A 162 -15.04 29.91 12.76
C ASP A 162 -14.63 28.49 13.24
N ARG A 163 -15.47 27.50 13.07
CA ARG A 163 -15.24 26.12 13.49
C ARG A 163 -14.72 25.24 12.34
N PHE A 164 -15.18 25.48 11.11
CA PHE A 164 -14.90 24.64 9.95
C PHE A 164 -14.24 25.46 8.84
N GLY A 165 -12.95 25.23 8.66
CA GLY A 165 -12.16 25.85 7.62
C GLY A 165 -12.42 25.27 6.21
N LEU A 166 -11.87 25.95 5.21
CA LEU A 166 -12.01 25.56 3.80
C LEU A 166 -11.58 24.10 3.51
N PRO A 167 -10.50 23.55 4.09
CA PRO A 167 -10.15 22.14 3.89
C PRO A 167 -11.26 21.19 4.34
N THR A 168 -11.77 21.38 5.57
CA THR A 168 -12.85 20.56 6.13
C THR A 168 -14.12 20.59 5.28
N VAL A 169 -14.51 21.78 4.82
CA VAL A 169 -15.70 21.93 3.95
C VAL A 169 -15.51 21.21 2.61
N ARG A 170 -14.29 21.22 2.05
CA ARG A 170 -13.97 20.46 0.84
C ARG A 170 -14.05 18.96 1.05
N ASP A 171 -13.54 18.49 2.19
CA ASP A 171 -13.60 17.05 2.53
C ASP A 171 -15.04 16.60 2.73
N ILE A 172 -15.88 17.42 3.37
CA ILE A 172 -17.32 17.15 3.50
C ILE A 172 -17.98 17.03 2.12
N LEU A 173 -17.71 17.95 1.18
CA LEU A 173 -18.27 17.90 -0.16
C LEU A 173 -17.80 16.65 -0.93
N LEU A 174 -16.52 16.28 -0.83
CA LEU A 174 -15.98 15.06 -1.43
C LEU A 174 -16.64 13.80 -0.86
N GLU A 175 -16.88 13.79 0.44
CA GLU A 175 -17.55 12.66 1.10
C GLU A 175 -19.04 12.58 0.72
N LEU A 176 -19.73 13.71 0.58
CA LEU A 176 -21.11 13.72 0.08
C LEU A 176 -21.19 13.26 -1.38
N GLU A 177 -20.18 13.60 -2.19
CA GLU A 177 -20.10 13.15 -3.60
C GLU A 177 -19.90 11.63 -3.71
N LYS A 178 -19.13 11.05 -2.79
CA LYS A 178 -18.81 9.62 -2.76
C LYS A 178 -18.82 9.10 -1.33
N PRO A 179 -20.00 8.90 -0.75
CA PRO A 179 -20.15 8.52 0.65
C PRO A 179 -19.55 7.15 0.93
N GLY A 180 -18.82 7.07 2.04
CA GLY A 180 -18.24 5.82 2.51
C GLY A 180 -17.19 5.23 1.55
N ARG A 181 -16.50 6.06 0.78
CA ARG A 181 -15.44 5.60 -0.13
C ARG A 181 -14.40 4.83 0.65
N ASP A 182 -14.25 3.56 0.31
CA ASP A 182 -13.14 2.76 0.79
C ASP A 182 -11.85 3.27 0.13
N PRO A 183 -10.85 3.75 0.89
CA PRO A 183 -9.59 4.21 0.33
C PRO A 183 -8.72 3.07 -0.22
N ARG A 184 -9.07 1.82 0.11
CA ARG A 184 -8.35 0.65 -0.38
C ARG A 184 -8.54 0.53 -1.89
N PRO A 185 -7.49 0.16 -2.65
CA PRO A 185 -7.65 -0.15 -4.06
C PRO A 185 -8.60 -1.34 -4.22
N GLU A 186 -9.38 -1.34 -5.30
CA GLU A 186 -10.22 -2.49 -5.63
C GLU A 186 -9.36 -3.74 -5.67
N PHE A 187 -9.86 -4.81 -5.05
CA PHE A 187 -9.20 -6.11 -5.11
C PHE A 187 -9.27 -6.63 -6.54
N LYS A 188 -8.15 -6.52 -7.24
CA LYS A 188 -7.98 -7.07 -8.58
C LYS A 188 -7.13 -8.33 -8.48
N THR A 189 -7.62 -9.43 -9.02
CA THR A 189 -6.83 -10.64 -9.25
C THR A 189 -6.35 -10.63 -10.69
N ALA A 190 -5.08 -11.01 -10.91
CA ALA A 190 -4.61 -11.26 -12.26
C ALA A 190 -5.39 -12.44 -12.85
N THR A 191 -5.86 -12.27 -14.06
CA THR A 191 -6.49 -13.35 -14.82
C THR A 191 -5.38 -14.13 -15.50
N PHE A 192 -4.92 -15.20 -14.83
CA PHE A 192 -3.94 -16.08 -15.42
C PHE A 192 -4.56 -16.80 -16.62
N ARG A 193 -3.76 -17.00 -17.65
CA ARG A 193 -4.21 -17.64 -18.89
C ARG A 193 -4.44 -19.13 -18.64
N GLU A 194 -5.63 -19.62 -18.96
CA GLU A 194 -5.95 -21.04 -18.90
C GLU A 194 -5.00 -21.86 -19.75
N GLY A 195 -4.53 -23.00 -19.23
CA GLY A 195 -3.62 -23.91 -19.93
C GLY A 195 -2.14 -23.51 -19.84
N VAL A 196 -1.78 -22.51 -19.03
CA VAL A 196 -0.40 -22.11 -18.75
C VAL A 196 -0.12 -22.35 -17.28
N GLU A 197 0.41 -23.52 -16.95
CA GLU A 197 0.71 -23.92 -15.56
C GLU A 197 2.21 -24.14 -15.32
N LYS A 198 2.96 -24.41 -16.37
CA LYS A 198 4.40 -24.71 -16.30
C LYS A 198 5.22 -23.74 -17.15
N VAL A 199 6.47 -23.58 -16.78
CA VAL A 199 7.44 -22.76 -17.55
C VAL A 199 7.55 -23.25 -19.02
N SER A 200 7.36 -24.56 -19.26
CA SER A 200 7.36 -25.14 -20.62
C SER A 200 6.19 -24.69 -21.49
N ASP A 201 5.12 -24.21 -20.91
CA ASP A 201 3.90 -23.81 -21.63
C ASP A 201 4.01 -22.37 -22.14
N LEU A 202 5.01 -21.64 -21.66
CA LEU A 202 5.30 -20.29 -22.09
C LEU A 202 6.00 -20.29 -23.45
N THR A 203 5.46 -19.55 -24.39
CA THR A 203 6.09 -19.30 -25.68
C THR A 203 6.45 -17.82 -25.83
N PRO A 204 7.62 -17.51 -26.42
CA PRO A 204 8.00 -16.14 -26.72
C PRO A 204 6.89 -15.44 -27.52
N GLY A 205 6.55 -14.18 -27.11
CA GLY A 205 5.44 -13.40 -27.69
C GLY A 205 4.12 -13.50 -27.00
N MET A 206 3.93 -14.44 -26.11
CA MET A 206 2.70 -14.47 -25.31
C MET A 206 2.57 -13.19 -24.48
N VAL A 207 1.38 -12.60 -24.51
CA VAL A 207 0.98 -11.51 -23.64
C VAL A 207 0.14 -12.10 -22.50
N LEU A 208 0.59 -11.87 -21.27
CA LEU A 208 0.00 -12.42 -20.04
C LEU A 208 -0.26 -11.28 -19.06
N GLU A 209 -1.24 -11.48 -18.19
CA GLU A 209 -1.35 -10.70 -16.97
C GLU A 209 -0.55 -11.39 -15.87
N GLY A 210 0.17 -10.60 -15.08
CA GLY A 210 0.94 -11.10 -13.95
C GLY A 210 0.89 -10.15 -12.78
N VAL A 211 1.26 -10.66 -11.61
CA VAL A 211 1.35 -9.89 -10.37
C VAL A 211 2.81 -9.62 -10.06
N VAL A 212 3.15 -8.37 -9.81
CA VAL A 212 4.50 -8.00 -9.36
C VAL A 212 4.71 -8.56 -7.96
N THR A 213 5.63 -9.51 -7.82
CA THR A 213 5.96 -10.13 -6.52
C THR A 213 7.03 -9.33 -5.77
N ASN A 214 8.02 -8.83 -6.50
CA ASN A 214 9.11 -8.05 -5.91
C ASN A 214 9.65 -7.02 -6.90
N VAL A 215 10.19 -5.91 -6.38
CA VAL A 215 10.84 -4.86 -7.17
C VAL A 215 12.26 -4.67 -6.64
N ALA A 216 13.25 -4.79 -7.54
CA ALA A 216 14.67 -4.60 -7.25
C ALA A 216 15.22 -3.46 -8.12
N ALA A 217 16.40 -2.94 -7.79
CA ALA A 217 17.03 -1.83 -8.52
C ALA A 217 17.26 -2.12 -10.02
N PHE A 218 17.39 -3.39 -10.41
CA PHE A 218 17.63 -3.82 -11.79
C PHE A 218 16.34 -4.23 -12.54
N GLY A 219 15.17 -4.26 -11.88
CA GLY A 219 13.89 -4.63 -12.51
C GLY A 219 12.85 -5.18 -11.54
N ALA A 220 11.76 -5.73 -12.07
CA ALA A 220 10.67 -6.30 -11.30
C ALA A 220 10.50 -7.79 -11.58
N PHE A 221 10.18 -8.55 -10.53
CA PHE A 221 9.76 -9.93 -10.61
C PHE A 221 8.25 -9.99 -10.74
N VAL A 222 7.76 -10.79 -11.67
CA VAL A 222 6.33 -10.89 -11.99
C VAL A 222 5.93 -12.36 -12.03
N ASP A 223 4.97 -12.72 -11.19
CA ASP A 223 4.30 -14.03 -11.25
C ASP A 223 3.25 -14.01 -12.38
N VAL A 224 3.40 -14.90 -13.33
CA VAL A 224 2.49 -15.09 -14.47
C VAL A 224 1.68 -16.41 -14.37
N GLY A 225 1.67 -17.05 -13.20
CA GLY A 225 0.88 -18.24 -12.91
C GLY A 225 1.59 -19.57 -13.16
N VAL A 226 2.91 -19.58 -13.40
CA VAL A 226 3.69 -20.79 -13.73
C VAL A 226 4.62 -21.30 -12.63
N HIS A 227 4.33 -20.96 -11.36
CA HIS A 227 5.13 -21.31 -10.17
C HIS A 227 6.58 -20.82 -10.19
N GLN A 228 6.92 -19.93 -11.13
CA GLN A 228 8.23 -19.31 -11.26
C GLN A 228 8.07 -17.86 -11.69
N ASP A 229 8.69 -16.95 -10.96
CA ASP A 229 8.65 -15.53 -11.29
C ASP A 229 9.48 -15.22 -12.54
N GLY A 230 8.91 -14.46 -13.45
CA GLY A 230 9.60 -13.88 -14.57
C GLY A 230 10.27 -12.54 -14.21
N LEU A 231 11.37 -12.20 -14.84
CA LEU A 231 12.07 -10.94 -14.65
C LEU A 231 11.74 -9.95 -15.77
N VAL A 232 11.25 -8.78 -15.40
CA VAL A 232 11.19 -7.59 -16.27
C VAL A 232 12.37 -6.71 -15.92
N HIS A 233 13.39 -6.65 -16.78
CA HIS A 233 14.55 -5.78 -16.58
C HIS A 233 14.13 -4.30 -16.64
N VAL A 234 14.81 -3.40 -15.90
CA VAL A 234 14.49 -1.98 -15.86
C VAL A 234 14.36 -1.34 -17.24
N SER A 235 15.21 -1.73 -18.20
CA SER A 235 15.14 -1.26 -19.58
C SER A 235 13.92 -1.76 -20.37
N ALA A 236 13.25 -2.81 -19.90
CA ALA A 236 12.06 -3.41 -20.51
C ALA A 236 10.75 -2.99 -19.83
N MET A 237 10.80 -2.12 -18.83
CA MET A 237 9.63 -1.67 -18.09
C MET A 237 8.91 -0.49 -18.75
N SER A 238 9.66 0.41 -19.41
CA SER A 238 9.10 1.59 -20.08
C SER A 238 9.92 1.94 -21.33
N THR A 239 9.29 2.71 -22.22
CA THR A 239 9.97 3.34 -23.36
C THR A 239 10.82 4.55 -22.97
N LYS A 240 10.52 5.15 -21.80
CA LYS A 240 11.30 6.24 -21.23
C LYS A 240 12.38 5.68 -20.30
N PHE A 241 13.50 6.40 -20.20
CA PHE A 241 14.53 6.04 -19.24
C PHE A 241 14.00 6.13 -17.80
N ILE A 242 14.13 5.06 -17.05
CA ILE A 242 13.70 4.93 -15.65
C ILE A 242 14.95 4.81 -14.80
N LYS A 243 15.06 5.63 -13.77
CA LYS A 243 16.15 5.58 -12.81
C LYS A 243 15.83 4.59 -11.67
N ASP A 244 14.57 4.56 -11.22
CA ASP A 244 14.11 3.68 -10.15
C ASP A 244 12.87 2.89 -10.62
N PRO A 245 12.95 1.55 -10.66
CA PRO A 245 11.80 0.68 -10.98
C PRO A 245 10.56 0.90 -10.08
N HIS A 246 10.76 1.33 -8.83
CA HIS A 246 9.67 1.61 -7.89
C HIS A 246 8.75 2.78 -8.30
N GLU A 247 9.23 3.66 -9.21
CA GLU A 247 8.40 4.74 -9.77
C GLU A 247 7.37 4.21 -10.77
N VAL A 248 7.61 3.06 -11.37
CA VAL A 248 6.79 2.48 -12.44
C VAL A 248 5.85 1.41 -11.94
N VAL A 249 6.33 0.53 -11.06
CA VAL A 249 5.56 -0.59 -10.53
C VAL A 249 5.75 -0.74 -9.02
N LYS A 250 4.74 -1.28 -8.37
CA LYS A 250 4.75 -1.62 -6.94
C LYS A 250 4.47 -3.11 -6.75
N ALA A 251 5.02 -3.71 -5.70
CA ALA A 251 4.69 -5.07 -5.32
C ALA A 251 3.16 -5.23 -5.10
N GLY A 252 2.59 -6.32 -5.59
CA GLY A 252 1.15 -6.57 -5.61
C GLY A 252 0.39 -5.94 -6.78
N GLN A 253 1.02 -5.14 -7.63
CA GLN A 253 0.40 -4.53 -8.80
C GLN A 253 0.23 -5.56 -9.92
N ILE A 254 -0.94 -5.55 -10.57
CA ILE A 254 -1.19 -6.34 -11.78
C ILE A 254 -0.65 -5.57 -12.98
N VAL A 255 0.15 -6.26 -13.78
CA VAL A 255 0.78 -5.70 -14.99
C VAL A 255 0.57 -6.64 -16.17
N LYS A 256 0.49 -6.08 -17.38
CA LYS A 256 0.53 -6.85 -18.62
C LYS A 256 1.97 -6.96 -19.07
N VAL A 257 2.41 -8.19 -19.29
CA VAL A 257 3.77 -8.51 -19.70
C VAL A 257 3.77 -9.39 -20.93
N LYS A 258 4.79 -9.24 -21.74
CA LYS A 258 5.02 -10.09 -22.92
C LYS A 258 6.26 -10.94 -22.67
N VAL A 259 6.18 -12.21 -22.97
CA VAL A 259 7.30 -13.14 -22.83
C VAL A 259 8.33 -12.87 -23.93
N LEU A 260 9.56 -12.57 -23.54
CA LEU A 260 10.69 -12.38 -24.46
C LEU A 260 11.43 -13.70 -24.72
N GLU A 261 11.83 -14.36 -23.65
CA GLU A 261 12.65 -15.57 -23.69
C GLU A 261 12.29 -16.50 -22.53
N VAL A 262 12.34 -17.80 -22.76
CA VAL A 262 12.11 -18.83 -21.75
C VAL A 262 13.28 -19.82 -21.78
N ASP A 263 14.06 -19.86 -20.70
CA ASP A 263 15.09 -20.90 -20.49
C ASP A 263 14.57 -21.94 -19.50
N VAL A 264 13.99 -22.99 -20.01
CA VAL A 264 13.40 -24.08 -19.21
C VAL A 264 14.47 -24.78 -18.37
N LYS A 265 15.71 -24.91 -18.85
CA LYS A 265 16.79 -25.59 -18.13
C LYS A 265 17.25 -24.80 -16.91
N ARG A 266 17.30 -23.49 -17.02
CA ARG A 266 17.70 -22.58 -15.93
C ARG A 266 16.51 -22.02 -15.17
N GLN A 267 15.29 -22.39 -15.53
CA GLN A 267 14.05 -21.86 -14.98
C GLN A 267 14.02 -20.33 -14.96
N ARG A 268 14.42 -19.71 -16.07
CA ARG A 268 14.43 -18.26 -16.24
C ARG A 268 13.42 -17.84 -17.29
N ILE A 269 12.65 -16.80 -16.95
CA ILE A 269 11.63 -16.22 -17.82
C ILE A 269 11.99 -14.74 -17.93
N ALA A 270 12.31 -14.27 -19.15
CA ALA A 270 12.51 -12.87 -19.44
C ALA A 270 11.21 -12.27 -19.96
N LEU A 271 10.78 -11.18 -19.34
CA LEU A 271 9.52 -10.50 -19.64
C LEU A 271 9.78 -9.04 -20.03
N THR A 272 8.82 -8.44 -20.76
CA THR A 272 8.78 -7.01 -21.03
C THR A 272 7.39 -6.44 -20.79
N MET A 273 7.32 -5.24 -20.25
CA MET A 273 6.08 -4.45 -20.16
C MET A 273 5.83 -3.62 -21.43
N ARG A 274 6.82 -3.53 -22.32
CA ARG A 274 6.68 -2.87 -23.63
C ARG A 274 6.06 -3.81 -24.63
N LEU A 275 4.74 -3.83 -24.68
CA LEU A 275 3.97 -4.77 -25.50
C LEU A 275 4.17 -4.58 -27.03
N ALA A 276 4.59 -3.39 -27.45
CA ALA A 276 4.85 -3.05 -28.86
C ALA A 276 6.22 -3.50 -29.36
N ASP A 277 7.11 -3.95 -28.49
CA ASP A 277 8.44 -4.43 -28.90
C ASP A 277 8.29 -5.68 -29.78
N GLU A 278 8.85 -5.63 -31.00
CA GLU A 278 8.93 -6.78 -31.89
C GLU A 278 9.94 -7.81 -31.39
N PHE A 279 9.70 -9.10 -31.72
CA PHE A 279 10.59 -10.18 -31.40
C PHE A 279 11.96 -9.98 -32.03
N GLY A 280 13.03 -10.07 -31.20
CA GLY A 280 14.39 -10.11 -31.71
C GLY A 280 15.26 -8.88 -31.40
N ALA A 281 14.72 -7.79 -30.85
CA ALA A 281 15.52 -6.69 -30.34
C ALA A 281 16.00 -6.94 -28.88
N ALA A 282 16.57 -8.10 -28.60
CA ALA A 282 17.36 -8.28 -27.40
C ALA A 282 18.55 -7.33 -27.51
N ALA A 283 18.61 -6.33 -26.63
CA ALA A 283 19.78 -5.49 -26.47
C ALA A 283 20.95 -6.39 -26.14
N ALA A 284 21.78 -6.68 -27.13
CA ALA A 284 23.07 -7.28 -26.92
C ALA A 284 23.81 -6.43 -25.86
N PRO A 285 24.51 -7.04 -24.89
CA PRO A 285 25.32 -6.29 -23.95
C PRO A 285 26.35 -5.55 -24.79
N ARG A 286 26.34 -4.22 -24.76
CA ARG A 286 27.38 -3.38 -25.33
C ARG A 286 28.65 -3.69 -24.53
N GLY A 287 29.40 -4.70 -25.00
CA GLY A 287 30.73 -4.98 -24.58
C GLY A 287 31.61 -3.78 -24.91
N GLY A 288 32.26 -3.25 -23.89
CA GLY A 288 33.24 -2.20 -24.06
C GLY A 288 34.34 -2.67 -25.01
N SER A 289 34.45 -2.02 -26.17
CA SER A 289 35.57 -2.15 -27.09
C SER A 289 36.77 -1.47 -26.46
N GLY A 290 37.56 -2.26 -25.74
CA GLY A 290 38.94 -1.94 -25.46
C GLY A 290 39.77 -2.19 -26.71
N ALA A 291 40.23 -1.13 -27.36
CA ALA A 291 41.15 -1.20 -28.47
C ALA A 291 42.48 -1.78 -28.00
N GLN A 292 42.80 -2.96 -28.51
CA GLN A 292 44.11 -3.59 -28.40
C GLN A 292 45.01 -3.00 -29.48
N GLN A 293 45.90 -2.11 -29.12
CA GLN A 293 47.03 -1.74 -29.98
C GLN A 293 48.19 -2.67 -29.67
N ASP A 294 48.43 -3.52 -30.65
CA ASP A 294 49.61 -4.36 -30.81
C ASP A 294 50.84 -3.50 -31.13
N ARG A 295 51.90 -3.56 -30.34
CA ARG A 295 53.27 -3.22 -30.76
C ARG A 295 54.24 -4.16 -30.07
N GLY A 296 54.84 -4.98 -30.92
CA GLY A 296 55.85 -5.98 -30.59
C GLY A 296 57.19 -5.47 -30.27
N GLY A 297 57.94 -6.37 -29.71
CA GLY A 297 59.41 -6.51 -29.87
C GLY A 297 60.23 -6.28 -28.61
N PRO A 298 61.47 -6.79 -28.59
CA PRO A 298 61.82 -8.00 -27.86
C PRO A 298 62.94 -7.81 -26.82
N GLY A 299 63.03 -8.78 -25.89
CA GLY A 299 64.38 -9.23 -25.42
C GLY A 299 64.96 -8.60 -24.14
N ARG A 300 65.19 -9.44 -23.18
CA ARG A 300 66.43 -9.85 -22.47
C ARG A 300 66.24 -10.10 -20.97
N SER A 301 66.35 -11.36 -20.64
CA SER A 301 67.22 -12.04 -19.63
C SER A 301 67.72 -11.24 -18.41
N GLY A 302 67.58 -11.88 -17.23
CA GLY A 302 68.54 -11.74 -16.11
C GLY A 302 67.92 -11.65 -14.74
N GLY A 303 67.86 -12.76 -14.01
CA GLY A 303 68.73 -13.04 -12.89
C GLY A 303 68.25 -12.58 -11.52
N GLY A 304 67.90 -13.54 -10.72
CA GLY A 304 68.39 -13.69 -9.36
C GLY A 304 67.79 -12.85 -8.21
N GLY A 305 67.34 -13.53 -7.19
CA GLY A 305 67.39 -12.94 -5.86
C GLY A 305 66.25 -13.36 -4.92
N ARG A 306 66.51 -14.32 -4.08
CA ARG A 306 65.77 -14.81 -2.91
C ARG A 306 65.48 -13.69 -1.90
N GLY A 307 64.30 -13.71 -1.28
CA GLY A 307 64.03 -12.94 -0.07
C GLY A 307 62.64 -13.22 0.45
N ALA A 308 62.52 -14.16 1.39
CA ALA A 308 61.33 -14.45 2.15
C ALA A 308 61.05 -13.33 3.15
N GLN A 309 59.86 -12.77 3.17
CA GLN A 309 59.30 -12.09 4.36
C GLN A 309 57.78 -12.28 4.43
N GLN A 310 57.36 -12.57 5.67
CA GLN A 310 56.04 -12.96 6.14
C GLN A 310 54.94 -11.89 5.89
N PRO A 311 53.63 -12.29 5.85
CA PRO A 311 52.53 -11.38 5.63
C PRO A 311 52.13 -10.69 6.94
N ARG A 312 52.02 -9.35 6.93
CA ARG A 312 51.34 -8.55 7.93
C ARG A 312 49.86 -8.54 7.63
N SER A 313 49.08 -8.96 8.63
CA SER A 313 47.64 -8.84 8.71
C SER A 313 47.19 -7.38 8.51
N ARG A 314 46.33 -7.16 7.52
CA ARG A 314 45.56 -5.92 7.40
C ARG A 314 44.15 -6.18 7.98
N GLU A 315 43.81 -5.44 9.01
CA GLU A 315 42.43 -5.28 9.50
C GLU A 315 41.56 -4.61 8.41
N PRO A 316 40.30 -4.99 8.28
CA PRO A 316 39.38 -4.30 7.36
C PRO A 316 38.83 -3.01 8.00
N GLU A 317 39.05 -1.88 7.35
CA GLU A 317 38.36 -0.62 7.64
C GLU A 317 36.88 -0.77 7.28
N THR A 318 36.03 -0.87 8.31
CA THR A 318 34.58 -0.75 8.20
C THR A 318 34.19 0.71 8.37
N GLY A 319 34.18 1.45 7.29
CA GLY A 319 33.61 2.80 7.22
C GLY A 319 32.56 2.88 6.12
N GLY A 320 31.39 2.26 6.34
CA GLY A 320 30.26 2.36 5.41
C GLY A 320 29.58 3.73 5.47
N ALA A 321 29.01 4.17 4.35
CA ALA A 321 28.31 5.46 4.18
C ALA A 321 27.23 5.75 5.23
N MET A 322 26.76 4.75 5.94
CA MET A 322 25.81 4.87 7.06
C MET A 322 26.43 5.48 8.32
N ALA A 323 27.71 5.24 8.59
CA ALA A 323 28.39 5.82 9.76
C ALA A 323 28.57 7.33 9.62
N ALA A 324 28.73 7.84 8.41
CA ALA A 324 28.84 9.27 8.11
C ALA A 324 27.47 10.00 8.24
N ALA A 325 26.37 9.32 7.99
CA ALA A 325 25.03 9.88 8.16
C ALA A 325 24.64 10.05 9.64
N PHE A 326 25.03 9.11 10.50
CA PHE A 326 24.76 9.19 11.94
C PHE A 326 25.60 10.23 12.68
N ALA A 327 26.80 10.54 12.18
CA ALA A 327 27.63 11.60 12.78
C ALA A 327 27.05 12.99 12.58
N LYS A 328 26.29 13.24 11.51
CA LYS A 328 25.63 14.54 11.24
C LYS A 328 24.36 14.78 12.07
N LEU A 329 23.75 13.74 12.64
CA LEU A 329 22.54 13.84 13.47
C LEU A 329 22.83 14.15 14.96
N LYS A 330 24.06 14.07 15.40
CA LYS A 330 24.47 14.38 16.79
C LYS A 330 24.93 15.80 17.03
N GLN A 331 24.89 16.66 16.01
CA GLN A 331 25.30 18.08 16.10
C GLN A 331 24.14 19.07 15.84
N LYS A 332 22.91 18.67 16.13
CA LYS A 332 21.78 19.62 16.23
C LYS A 332 21.02 19.39 17.50
#